data_c0a1e882f85142ee9e674ac8a421c720
#
_entry.id   c0a1e882f85142ee9e674ac8a421c720
#
_cell.length_a   1.000
_cell.length_b   1.000
_cell.length_c   1.000
_cell.angle_alpha   90.00
_cell.angle_beta   90.00
_cell.angle_gamma   90.00
#
_symmetry.space_group_name_H-M   'P 1'
#
loop_
_entity.id
_entity.type
_entity.pdbx_description
1 polymer ?
#
loop_
_entity_poly.entity_id
_entity_poly.type
_entity_poly.pdbx_seq_one_letter_code
_entity_poly.pdbx_strand_id
1 'polypeptide(L)'
;LFGSFQPDCNPLTYLKGSLRAYKFRGHNYSNSQHYIYSRISRLQRRQRWTIWQYYTLGKLTHYLADAFTYPHNENYPDSMLCHHQYETDLRAYLEEYLATRALRREKFRQDVADALQELHRQYMAGVADMRKDVQFILKATSLLMAGCLPASAAAAV
;
A
#
# COMPACT_ATOMS: atom_id res chain seq x y z
N LEU A 1 0.72 12.98 -3.22
CA LEU A 1 0.26 12.72 -4.60
C LEU A 1 1.41 12.26 -5.51
N PHE A 2 2.46 13.06 -5.74
CA PHE A 2 3.53 12.69 -6.70
C PHE A 2 4.24 11.36 -6.33
N GLY A 3 4.48 11.10 -5.04
CA GLY A 3 5.09 9.86 -4.57
C GLY A 3 4.24 8.61 -4.78
N SER A 4 2.91 8.72 -4.81
CA SER A 4 2.02 7.57 -5.01
C SER A 4 1.89 7.15 -6.48
N PHE A 5 2.16 8.03 -7.43
CA PHE A 5 2.15 7.69 -8.86
C PHE A 5 3.52 7.23 -9.40
N GLN A 6 4.60 7.55 -8.70
CA GLN A 6 5.95 7.31 -9.20
C GLN A 6 6.30 5.82 -9.42
N PRO A 7 5.84 4.85 -8.61
CA PRO A 7 6.15 3.45 -8.87
C PRO A 7 5.72 2.98 -10.26
N ASP A 8 4.52 3.35 -10.70
CA ASP A 8 3.98 2.94 -12.01
C ASP A 8 4.59 3.71 -13.17
N CYS A 9 4.98 4.98 -12.95
CA CYS A 9 5.56 5.83 -13.98
C CYS A 9 7.06 5.60 -14.21
N ASN A 10 7.74 4.81 -13.38
CA ASN A 10 9.19 4.60 -13.48
C ASN A 10 9.55 3.22 -13.99
N PRO A 11 9.93 3.07 -15.29
CA PRO A 11 10.28 1.77 -15.87
C PRO A 11 11.46 1.08 -15.15
N LEU A 12 12.34 1.82 -14.46
CA LEU A 12 13.43 1.26 -13.66
C LEU A 12 12.94 0.49 -12.44
N THR A 13 11.71 0.72 -11.99
CA THR A 13 11.10 -0.02 -10.87
C THR A 13 10.83 -1.46 -11.27
N TYR A 14 10.45 -1.68 -12.53
CA TYR A 14 10.28 -3.02 -13.12
C TYR A 14 11.61 -3.75 -13.35
N LEU A 15 12.67 -3.02 -13.72
CA LEU A 15 14.01 -3.60 -13.95
C LEU A 15 14.70 -4.07 -12.66
N LYS A 16 14.52 -3.37 -11.54
CA LYS A 16 15.10 -3.76 -10.25
C LYS A 16 14.52 -5.06 -9.69
N GLY A 17 13.28 -5.37 -10.01
CA GLY A 17 12.65 -6.66 -9.66
C GLY A 17 13.13 -7.83 -10.53
N SER A 18 13.47 -7.57 -11.80
CA SER A 18 13.81 -8.63 -12.77
C SER A 18 15.20 -9.25 -12.58
N LEU A 19 16.16 -8.54 -12.00
CA LEU A 19 17.52 -9.05 -11.79
C LEU A 19 17.67 -10.03 -10.61
N ARG A 20 16.66 -10.15 -9.76
CA ARG A 20 16.67 -11.06 -8.59
C ARG A 20 15.50 -12.02 -8.50
N ALA A 21 14.45 -11.83 -9.25
CA ALA A 21 13.28 -12.71 -9.24
C ALA A 21 12.98 -13.19 -10.66
N TYR A 22 13.01 -14.48 -10.86
CA TYR A 22 12.79 -15.24 -12.10
C TYR A 22 11.39 -15.09 -12.70
N LYS A 23 10.66 -13.98 -12.45
CA LYS A 23 9.36 -13.68 -13.05
C LYS A 23 9.19 -12.17 -13.19
N PHE A 24 8.80 -11.72 -14.37
CA PHE A 24 8.23 -10.40 -14.70
C PHE A 24 6.90 -10.17 -13.93
N ARG A 25 6.94 -10.23 -12.60
CA ARG A 25 5.80 -9.92 -11.74
C ARG A 25 6.11 -8.63 -11.01
N GLY A 26 5.64 -7.51 -11.57
CA GLY A 26 5.69 -6.15 -11.08
C GLY A 26 5.83 -5.92 -9.56
N HIS A 27 5.00 -5.13 -8.96
CA HIS A 27 5.01 -4.78 -7.53
C HIS A 27 4.30 -5.81 -6.64
N ASN A 28 4.69 -7.10 -6.74
CA ASN A 28 4.17 -8.14 -5.86
C ASN A 28 4.60 -7.89 -4.40
N TYR A 29 3.73 -8.18 -3.44
CA TYR A 29 3.99 -8.02 -2.00
C TYR A 29 5.29 -8.70 -1.54
N SER A 30 5.52 -9.94 -1.93
CA SER A 30 6.74 -10.69 -1.54
C SER A 30 8.03 -9.96 -1.93
N ASN A 31 8.04 -9.22 -3.04
CA ASN A 31 9.20 -8.47 -3.51
C ASN A 31 9.32 -7.09 -2.83
N SER A 32 8.21 -6.50 -2.43
CA SER A 32 8.16 -5.13 -1.89
C SER A 32 8.20 -5.07 -0.35
N GLN A 33 7.86 -6.14 0.36
CA GLN A 33 7.74 -6.16 1.82
C GLN A 33 8.98 -5.63 2.55
N HIS A 34 10.18 -6.06 2.15
CA HIS A 34 11.43 -5.59 2.77
C HIS A 34 11.63 -4.08 2.60
N TYR A 35 11.31 -3.56 1.42
CA TYR A 35 11.33 -2.12 1.16
C TYR A 35 10.32 -1.40 2.04
N ILE A 36 9.08 -1.85 2.07
CA ILE A 36 7.98 -1.26 2.86
C ILE A 36 8.41 -1.12 4.33
N TYR A 37 8.78 -2.22 4.98
CA TYR A 37 9.08 -2.22 6.42
C TYR A 37 10.35 -1.43 6.77
N SER A 38 11.39 -1.51 5.94
CA SER A 38 12.60 -0.71 6.15
C SER A 38 12.34 0.80 6.05
N ARG A 39 11.42 1.22 5.16
CA ARG A 39 11.07 2.64 5.01
C ARG A 39 10.14 3.12 6.12
N ILE A 40 9.18 2.32 6.55
CA ILE A 40 8.33 2.62 7.72
C ILE A 40 9.21 2.90 8.93
N SER A 41 10.11 1.98 9.28
CA SER A 41 11.02 2.14 10.43
C SER A 41 11.88 3.41 10.34
N ARG A 42 12.29 3.79 9.11
CA ARG A 42 13.05 5.03 8.91
C ARG A 42 12.18 6.28 9.08
N LEU A 43 10.94 6.27 8.61
CA LEU A 43 10.01 7.40 8.76
C LEU A 43 9.66 7.62 10.22
N GLN A 44 9.38 6.56 10.99
CA GLN A 44 9.05 6.62 12.42
C GLN A 44 10.17 7.25 13.28
N ARG A 45 11.43 7.06 12.90
CA ARG A 45 12.59 7.64 13.60
C ARG A 45 12.85 9.10 13.26
N ARG A 46 12.15 9.69 12.26
CA ARG A 46 12.38 11.07 11.81
C ARG A 46 11.52 12.05 12.59
N GLN A 47 12.16 12.92 13.34
CA GLN A 47 11.49 14.00 14.08
C GLN A 47 11.06 15.15 13.16
N ARG A 48 11.84 15.42 12.12
CA ARG A 48 11.54 16.47 11.13
C ARG A 48 11.36 15.85 9.75
N TRP A 49 10.30 16.26 9.09
CA TRP A 49 9.97 15.80 7.76
C TRP A 49 10.27 16.87 6.72
N THR A 50 10.90 16.47 5.65
CA THR A 50 11.12 17.23 4.43
C THR A 50 10.23 16.68 3.31
N ILE A 51 10.20 17.31 2.15
CA ILE A 51 9.47 16.82 0.98
C ILE A 51 9.81 15.36 0.63
N TRP A 52 11.02 14.91 0.93
CA TRP A 52 11.46 13.53 0.66
C TRP A 52 10.80 12.49 1.56
N GLN A 53 10.46 12.83 2.82
CA GLN A 53 9.70 11.94 3.68
C GLN A 53 8.25 11.83 3.21
N TYR A 54 7.63 12.93 2.81
CA TYR A 54 6.28 12.92 2.21
C TYR A 54 6.24 12.15 0.89
N TYR A 55 7.25 12.32 0.05
CA TYR A 55 7.41 11.53 -1.18
C TYR A 55 7.53 10.03 -0.87
N THR A 56 8.36 9.67 0.12
CA THR A 56 8.51 8.27 0.57
C THR A 56 7.19 7.72 1.11
N LEU A 57 6.45 8.50 1.89
CA LEU A 57 5.14 8.11 2.41
C LEU A 57 4.16 7.84 1.24
N GLY A 58 4.12 8.70 0.23
CA GLY A 58 3.30 8.48 -0.97
C GLY A 58 3.65 7.18 -1.69
N LYS A 59 4.92 6.84 -1.83
CA LYS A 59 5.35 5.54 -2.38
C LYS A 59 4.91 4.36 -1.52
N LEU A 60 5.02 4.48 -0.20
CA LEU A 60 4.56 3.44 0.72
C LEU A 60 3.05 3.24 0.65
N THR A 61 2.28 4.30 0.49
CA THR A 61 0.82 4.23 0.30
C THR A 61 0.48 3.41 -0.95
N HIS A 62 1.19 3.64 -2.06
CA HIS A 62 1.01 2.86 -3.28
C HIS A 62 1.35 1.37 -3.06
N TYR A 63 2.55 1.05 -2.58
CA TYR A 63 2.95 -0.34 -2.34
C TYR A 63 2.05 -1.07 -1.34
N LEU A 64 1.47 -0.36 -0.37
CA LEU A 64 0.50 -0.95 0.54
C LEU A 64 -0.85 -1.18 -0.14
N ALA A 65 -1.31 -0.27 -1.01
CA ALA A 65 -2.51 -0.51 -1.79
C ALA A 65 -2.35 -1.78 -2.62
N ASP A 66 -1.23 -1.93 -3.34
CA ASP A 66 -0.91 -3.13 -4.13
C ASP A 66 -0.90 -4.39 -3.27
N ALA A 67 -0.26 -4.34 -2.09
CA ALA A 67 -0.17 -5.49 -1.19
C ALA A 67 -1.54 -6.02 -0.74
N PHE A 68 -2.57 -5.18 -0.73
CA PHE A 68 -3.94 -5.52 -0.37
C PHE A 68 -4.89 -5.51 -1.58
N THR A 69 -4.34 -5.69 -2.78
CA THR A 69 -5.08 -5.84 -4.02
C THR A 69 -4.86 -7.24 -4.58
N TYR A 70 -5.91 -7.97 -4.90
CA TYR A 70 -5.85 -9.37 -5.27
C TYR A 70 -4.86 -9.68 -6.40
N PRO A 71 -4.82 -8.96 -7.53
CA PRO A 71 -3.87 -9.20 -8.60
C PRO A 71 -2.38 -9.11 -8.24
N HIS A 72 -2.03 -8.42 -7.17
CA HIS A 72 -0.64 -8.27 -6.72
C HIS A 72 -0.19 -9.35 -5.73
N ASN A 73 -1.01 -10.37 -5.48
CA ASN A 73 -0.70 -11.46 -4.58
C ASN A 73 -0.42 -12.78 -5.31
N GLU A 74 0.26 -13.71 -4.65
CA GLU A 74 0.78 -14.94 -5.27
C GLU A 74 -0.31 -15.89 -5.79
N ASN A 75 -1.50 -15.77 -5.24
CA ASN A 75 -2.65 -16.63 -5.56
C ASN A 75 -3.47 -16.15 -6.77
N TYR A 76 -3.03 -15.09 -7.47
CA TYR A 76 -3.74 -14.57 -8.63
C TYR A 76 -3.44 -15.41 -9.88
N PRO A 77 -4.44 -16.10 -10.46
CA PRO A 77 -4.22 -17.04 -11.57
C PRO A 77 -4.30 -16.38 -12.95
N ASP A 78 -4.79 -15.13 -13.05
CA ASP A 78 -5.27 -14.56 -14.29
C ASP A 78 -4.21 -13.84 -15.12
N SER A 79 -4.58 -13.49 -16.36
CA SER A 79 -3.75 -12.80 -17.34
C SER A 79 -3.55 -11.32 -16.99
N MET A 80 -2.56 -10.67 -17.61
CA MET A 80 -2.31 -9.22 -17.50
C MET A 80 -3.54 -8.38 -17.87
N LEU A 81 -4.38 -8.85 -18.80
CA LEU A 81 -5.59 -8.14 -19.19
C LEU A 81 -6.64 -8.13 -18.06
N CYS A 82 -6.85 -9.28 -17.43
CA CYS A 82 -7.74 -9.40 -16.26
C CYS A 82 -7.22 -8.60 -15.08
N HIS A 83 -5.90 -8.53 -14.89
CA HIS A 83 -5.25 -7.69 -13.88
C HIS A 83 -5.63 -6.20 -14.07
N HIS A 84 -5.42 -5.66 -15.27
CA HIS A 84 -5.72 -4.26 -15.55
C HIS A 84 -7.22 -3.94 -15.43
N GLN A 85 -8.08 -4.84 -15.87
CA GLN A 85 -9.53 -4.68 -15.69
C GLN A 85 -9.90 -4.65 -14.21
N TYR A 86 -9.36 -5.58 -13.41
CA TYR A 86 -9.61 -5.62 -11.97
C TYR A 86 -9.20 -4.32 -11.27
N GLU A 87 -8.03 -3.77 -11.59
CA GLU A 87 -7.55 -2.50 -11.01
C GLU A 87 -8.47 -1.32 -11.39
N THR A 88 -8.97 -1.31 -12.62
CA THR A 88 -9.91 -0.29 -13.09
C THR A 88 -11.23 -0.35 -12.32
N ASP A 89 -11.79 -1.55 -12.15
CA ASP A 89 -13.04 -1.76 -11.45
C ASP A 89 -12.88 -1.49 -9.93
N LEU A 90 -11.76 -1.91 -9.33
CA LEU A 90 -11.42 -1.64 -7.94
C LEU A 90 -11.31 -0.14 -7.65
N ARG A 91 -10.70 0.61 -8.58
CA ARG A 91 -10.60 2.08 -8.48
C ARG A 91 -11.98 2.73 -8.47
N ALA A 92 -12.85 2.37 -9.40
CA ALA A 92 -14.22 2.89 -9.46
C ALA A 92 -15.00 2.55 -8.18
N TYR A 93 -14.87 1.32 -7.69
CA TYR A 93 -15.49 0.88 -6.44
C TYR A 93 -14.95 1.64 -5.22
N LEU A 94 -13.65 1.90 -5.14
CA LEU A 94 -13.04 2.69 -4.07
C LEU A 94 -13.54 4.14 -4.08
N GLU A 95 -13.62 4.76 -5.26
CA GLU A 95 -14.16 6.14 -5.42
C GLU A 95 -15.60 6.23 -4.91
N GLU A 96 -16.47 5.30 -5.28
CA GLU A 96 -17.85 5.22 -4.78
C GLU A 96 -17.92 4.98 -3.26
N TYR A 97 -17.09 4.06 -2.77
CA TYR A 97 -17.02 3.75 -1.34
C TYR A 97 -16.62 4.98 -0.51
N LEU A 98 -15.66 5.77 -0.97
CA LEU A 98 -15.19 6.98 -0.30
C LEU A 98 -16.21 8.13 -0.39
N ALA A 99 -16.99 8.22 -1.46
CA ALA A 99 -18.04 9.21 -1.63
C ALA A 99 -19.20 9.01 -0.63
N THR A 100 -19.43 7.79 -0.17
CA THR A 100 -20.57 7.42 0.68
C THR A 100 -20.20 7.25 2.16
N ARG A 101 -18.93 7.29 2.53
CA ARG A 101 -18.48 6.98 3.89
C ARG A 101 -17.42 7.95 4.40
N ALA A 102 -17.60 8.41 5.64
CA ALA A 102 -16.56 9.15 6.35
C ALA A 102 -15.45 8.21 6.82
N LEU A 103 -14.20 8.55 6.47
CA LEU A 103 -13.04 7.84 6.99
C LEU A 103 -12.88 8.11 8.48
N ARG A 104 -12.84 7.06 9.28
CA ARG A 104 -12.56 7.18 10.72
C ARG A 104 -11.07 7.12 10.95
N ARG A 105 -10.54 8.09 11.69
CA ARG A 105 -9.15 8.08 12.13
C ARG A 105 -9.02 7.14 13.32
N GLU A 106 -8.28 6.06 13.16
CA GLU A 106 -7.97 5.14 14.26
C GLU A 106 -6.76 5.64 15.06
N LYS A 107 -6.87 5.59 16.40
CA LYS A 107 -5.71 5.80 17.28
C LYS A 107 -4.93 4.49 17.35
N PHE A 108 -3.67 4.54 16.97
CA PHE A 108 -2.83 3.36 16.89
C PHE A 108 -1.72 3.40 17.95
N ARG A 109 -1.49 2.27 18.66
CA ARG A 109 -0.52 2.14 19.78
C ARG A 109 0.53 1.05 19.59
N GLN A 110 0.44 0.23 18.53
CA GLN A 110 1.35 -0.88 18.25
C GLN A 110 2.45 -0.47 17.27
N ASP A 111 3.45 -1.34 17.07
CA ASP A 111 4.38 -1.16 15.95
C ASP A 111 3.63 -1.29 14.62
N VAL A 112 3.85 -0.32 13.73
CA VAL A 112 3.14 -0.26 12.44
C VAL A 112 3.51 -1.44 11.55
N ALA A 113 4.77 -1.86 11.59
CA ALA A 113 5.24 -2.96 10.76
C ALA A 113 4.58 -4.28 11.17
N ASP A 114 4.54 -4.57 12.47
CA ASP A 114 3.89 -5.78 13.01
C ASP A 114 2.40 -5.80 12.71
N ALA A 115 1.74 -4.65 12.89
CA ALA A 115 0.30 -4.55 12.61
C ALA A 115 -0.02 -4.72 11.12
N LEU A 116 0.81 -4.19 10.22
CA LEU A 116 0.64 -4.39 8.77
C LEU A 116 0.91 -5.83 8.35
N GLN A 117 1.89 -6.50 8.97
CA GLN A 117 2.14 -7.93 8.71
C GLN A 117 0.95 -8.79 9.13
N GLU A 118 0.43 -8.55 10.32
CA GLU A 118 -0.75 -9.26 10.81
C GLU A 118 -1.99 -8.97 9.94
N LEU A 119 -2.16 -7.71 9.54
CA LEU A 119 -3.25 -7.33 8.64
C LEU A 119 -3.14 -8.05 7.29
N HIS A 120 -1.93 -8.16 6.72
CA HIS A 120 -1.71 -8.88 5.46
C HIS A 120 -1.96 -10.38 5.62
N ARG A 121 -1.56 -10.99 6.74
CA ARG A 121 -1.87 -12.39 7.04
C ARG A 121 -3.38 -12.62 7.07
N GLN A 122 -4.15 -11.74 7.71
CA GLN A 122 -5.62 -11.81 7.74
C GLN A 122 -6.22 -11.63 6.34
N TYR A 123 -5.66 -10.73 5.54
CA TYR A 123 -6.07 -10.53 4.16
C TYR A 123 -5.89 -11.80 3.33
N MET A 124 -4.73 -12.45 3.42
CA MET A 124 -4.43 -13.68 2.65
C MET A 124 -5.25 -14.89 3.09
N ALA A 125 -5.74 -14.93 4.32
CA ALA A 125 -6.55 -16.04 4.85
C ALA A 125 -7.99 -16.07 4.32
N GLY A 126 -8.48 -15.01 3.69
CA GLY A 126 -9.87 -14.90 3.21
C GLY A 126 -9.99 -15.02 1.70
N VAL A 127 -11.23 -15.16 1.21
CA VAL A 127 -11.56 -15.20 -0.22
C VAL A 127 -11.30 -13.82 -0.86
N ALA A 128 -10.86 -13.80 -2.11
CA ALA A 128 -10.68 -12.60 -2.90
C ALA A 128 -12.04 -11.92 -3.21
N ASP A 129 -12.13 -10.62 -2.90
CA ASP A 129 -13.31 -9.78 -3.13
C ASP A 129 -12.89 -8.32 -3.13
N MET A 130 -13.38 -7.52 -4.10
CA MET A 130 -13.09 -6.09 -4.21
C MET A 130 -13.46 -5.29 -2.95
N ARG A 131 -14.59 -5.63 -2.32
CA ARG A 131 -15.00 -5.00 -1.06
C ARG A 131 -13.98 -5.23 0.05
N LYS A 132 -13.44 -6.44 0.12
CA LYS A 132 -12.39 -6.81 1.05
C LYS A 132 -11.12 -6.03 0.73
N ASP A 133 -10.70 -5.98 -0.54
CA ASP A 133 -9.54 -5.22 -0.97
C ASP A 133 -9.64 -3.76 -0.49
N VAL A 134 -10.73 -3.07 -0.79
CA VAL A 134 -10.96 -1.69 -0.35
C VAL A 134 -10.88 -1.55 1.17
N GLN A 135 -11.51 -2.44 1.92
CA GLN A 135 -11.47 -2.38 3.38
C GLN A 135 -10.05 -2.55 3.94
N PHE A 136 -9.28 -3.47 3.39
CA PHE A 136 -7.90 -3.72 3.83
C PHE A 136 -6.93 -2.63 3.35
N ILE A 137 -7.08 -2.10 2.14
CA ILE A 137 -6.33 -0.93 1.65
C ILE A 137 -6.54 0.26 2.60
N LEU A 138 -7.77 0.57 2.95
CA LEU A 138 -8.09 1.69 3.83
C LEU A 138 -7.55 1.48 5.26
N LYS A 139 -7.63 0.27 5.81
CA LYS A 139 -7.02 -0.06 7.10
C LYS A 139 -5.50 0.08 7.06
N ALA A 140 -4.84 -0.50 6.06
CA ALA A 140 -3.40 -0.47 5.94
C ALA A 140 -2.86 0.96 5.76
N THR A 141 -3.49 1.76 4.90
CA THR A 141 -3.10 3.16 4.68
C THR A 141 -3.38 4.02 5.91
N SER A 142 -4.48 3.77 6.65
CA SER A 142 -4.77 4.44 7.92
C SER A 142 -3.72 4.11 8.99
N LEU A 143 -3.30 2.85 9.12
CA LEU A 143 -2.23 2.44 10.02
C LEU A 143 -0.90 3.12 9.67
N LEU A 144 -0.54 3.15 8.38
CA LEU A 144 0.65 3.85 7.90
C LEU A 144 0.64 5.33 8.27
N MET A 145 -0.48 6.02 8.00
CA MET A 145 -0.62 7.45 8.30
C MET A 145 -0.58 7.72 9.80
N ALA A 146 -1.32 6.93 10.60
CA ALA A 146 -1.37 7.10 12.05
C ALA A 146 -0.01 6.86 12.73
N GLY A 147 0.77 5.92 12.23
CA GLY A 147 2.04 5.53 12.85
C GLY A 147 3.28 6.22 12.29
N CYS A 148 3.20 6.83 11.11
CA CYS A 148 4.36 7.48 10.48
C CYS A 148 4.26 9.00 10.44
N LEU A 149 3.06 9.59 10.32
CA LEU A 149 2.93 11.05 10.25
C LEU A 149 3.32 11.70 11.58
N PRO A 150 4.16 12.76 11.56
CA PRO A 150 4.47 13.51 12.76
C PRO A 150 3.20 14.18 13.33
N ALA A 151 3.14 14.34 14.65
CA ALA A 151 1.99 14.91 15.34
C ALA A 151 1.59 16.30 14.81
N SER A 152 2.58 17.11 14.41
CA SER A 152 2.38 18.43 13.81
C SER A 152 1.67 18.40 12.45
N ALA A 153 1.91 17.36 11.63
CA ALA A 153 1.24 17.20 10.35
C ALA A 153 -0.14 16.53 10.51
N ALA A 154 -0.32 15.80 11.60
CA ALA A 154 -1.56 15.11 11.90
C ALA A 154 -2.69 16.05 12.36
N ALA A 155 -2.38 17.27 12.78
CA ALA A 155 -3.36 18.30 13.22
C ALA A 155 -3.87 19.16 12.05
N ALA A 156 -3.28 19.06 10.85
CA ALA A 156 -3.60 19.89 9.69
C ALA A 156 -4.51 19.17 8.65
N VAL A 157 -4.95 17.96 8.96
CA VAL A 157 -5.86 17.12 8.15
C VAL A 157 -7.09 16.76 8.98
#